data_9235aa8177c0488e56be48316c73be28
#
_entry.id   9235aa8177c0488e56be48316c73be28
#
_cell.length_a   1.000
_cell.length_b   1.000
_cell.length_c   1.000
_cell.angle_alpha   90.00
_cell.angle_beta   90.00
_cell.angle_gamma   90.00
#
_symmetry.space_group_name_H-M   'P 1'
#
loop_
_entity.id
_entity.type
_entity.pdbx_description
1 polymer ?
#
loop_
_entity_poly.entity_id
_entity_poly.type
_entity_poly.pdbx_seq_one_letter_code
_entity_poly.pdbx_strand_id
1 'polypeptide(L)'
;IENTNAYDGAAPYVIGSPYAIPNCQTTRAFAERILRNKLGQIIDAVDAGGSGDPYAGLNEEEAAALREATLFGYPLKSWFASADLNDGALPVLAPGVKQMDPAYFEDYWNVPGYMGADPDSSAARERISMDTKVKLQYVPGKKAKLLSGKEEAVDTRNGVNDAWKKMISSAGTDTEPWLELEKAPVPADGCDLYLKGLVMSVKSGAAAGKKVQIGRVEDNRIYLMEGFGMDNIAEVLDLIETGDEVHLDNSDYIAIQTYHRHQVPSLDYKAWDQFRDAQGNPLYPQQKTLVGPVFCGNGPGCKQNGLINGKIIIVAALLDEQAYPWQADWYRRKVASVHEGDVEDYCRLYYCDNVLHDDVTASVDELHATTYIAALKQSLIDLARWVEKGIAPLPSSNYTLDGGHVIIPESAVLRRG
;
A
#
# COMPACT_ATOMS: atom_id res chain seq x y z
N ILE A 1 13.66 -16.39 14.50
CA ILE A 1 13.74 -16.35 15.97
C ILE A 1 12.38 -16.67 16.59
N GLU A 2 11.28 -16.20 16.01
CA GLU A 2 9.94 -16.54 16.47
C GLU A 2 9.63 -18.00 16.15
N ASN A 3 9.16 -18.75 17.16
CA ASN A 3 8.83 -20.19 17.03
C ASN A 3 10.01 -21.08 16.60
N THR A 4 11.25 -20.66 16.76
CA THR A 4 12.44 -21.45 16.44
C THR A 4 13.57 -21.19 17.43
N ASN A 5 14.38 -22.21 17.70
CA ASN A 5 15.61 -22.13 18.47
C ASN A 5 16.85 -22.04 17.56
N ALA A 6 16.69 -21.77 16.30
CA ALA A 6 17.80 -21.72 15.35
C ALA A 6 18.67 -20.46 15.45
N TYR A 7 18.13 -19.40 16.08
CA TYR A 7 18.80 -18.11 16.20
C TYR A 7 18.69 -17.56 17.63
N ASP A 8 19.77 -17.01 18.14
CA ASP A 8 19.84 -16.38 19.45
C ASP A 8 19.42 -14.90 19.42
N GLY A 9 19.35 -14.31 18.22
CA GLY A 9 18.92 -12.92 18.03
C GLY A 9 18.51 -12.61 16.61
N ALA A 10 17.74 -11.51 16.44
CA ALA A 10 17.36 -10.97 15.14
C ALA A 10 17.28 -9.44 15.18
N ALA A 11 17.64 -8.80 14.07
CA ALA A 11 17.44 -7.37 13.85
C ALA A 11 16.51 -7.15 12.65
N PRO A 12 15.19 -7.33 12.82
CA PRO A 12 14.24 -7.08 11.74
C PRO A 12 14.10 -5.58 11.47
N TYR A 13 13.80 -5.24 10.23
CA TYR A 13 13.41 -3.90 9.78
C TYR A 13 12.12 -4.00 8.98
N VAL A 14 11.42 -2.88 8.79
CA VAL A 14 10.14 -2.77 8.05
C VAL A 14 9.15 -3.89 8.40
N ILE A 15 8.91 -4.06 9.69
CA ILE A 15 8.00 -5.09 10.20
C ILE A 15 6.56 -4.79 9.79
N GLY A 16 5.92 -5.73 9.10
CA GLY A 16 4.48 -5.73 8.87
C GLY A 16 3.68 -6.38 10.00
N SER A 17 2.37 -6.22 9.97
CA SER A 17 1.42 -6.91 10.84
C SER A 17 0.44 -7.77 10.04
N PRO A 18 -0.25 -8.75 10.68
CA PRO A 18 -1.22 -9.59 9.97
C PRO A 18 -2.38 -8.84 9.31
N TYR A 19 -2.64 -7.60 9.71
CA TYR A 19 -3.73 -6.78 9.17
C TYR A 19 -3.26 -5.61 8.31
N ALA A 20 -1.94 -5.46 8.09
CA ALA A 20 -1.41 -4.38 7.27
C ALA A 20 -1.89 -4.46 5.82
N ILE A 21 -1.81 -5.66 5.24
CA ILE A 21 -2.18 -5.92 3.84
C ILE A 21 -3.64 -6.39 3.76
N PRO A 22 -4.49 -5.78 2.93
CA PRO A 22 -4.23 -4.64 2.04
C PRO A 22 -4.48 -3.27 2.70
N ASN A 23 -4.78 -3.21 3.98
CA ASN A 23 -5.39 -2.06 4.65
C ASN A 23 -4.52 -0.79 4.64
N CYS A 24 -3.21 -0.91 4.77
CA CYS A 24 -2.31 0.25 4.63
C CYS A 24 -2.37 0.82 3.21
N GLN A 25 -2.33 -0.03 2.19
CA GLN A 25 -2.38 0.39 0.80
C GLN A 25 -3.74 1.01 0.44
N THR A 26 -4.85 0.43 0.95
CA THR A 26 -6.19 0.97 0.69
C THR A 26 -6.37 2.37 1.29
N THR A 27 -5.88 2.59 2.51
CA THR A 27 -5.96 3.89 3.19
C THR A 27 -5.18 4.95 2.42
N ARG A 28 -3.96 4.63 1.96
CA ARG A 28 -3.15 5.55 1.16
C ARG A 28 -3.83 5.89 -0.16
N ALA A 29 -4.27 4.88 -0.92
CA ALA A 29 -4.92 5.08 -2.21
C ALA A 29 -6.21 5.90 -2.11
N PHE A 30 -6.99 5.71 -1.03
CA PHE A 30 -8.14 6.56 -0.74
C PHE A 30 -7.73 8.03 -0.56
N ALA A 31 -6.74 8.29 0.30
CA ALA A 31 -6.28 9.65 0.56
C ALA A 31 -5.65 10.29 -0.70
N GLU A 32 -4.84 9.55 -1.47
CA GLU A 32 -4.27 10.05 -2.74
C GLU A 32 -5.36 10.47 -3.72
N ARG A 33 -6.42 9.69 -3.87
CA ARG A 33 -7.53 10.03 -4.75
C ARG A 33 -8.23 11.33 -4.31
N ILE A 34 -8.55 11.46 -3.03
CA ILE A 34 -9.25 12.65 -2.51
C ILE A 34 -8.33 13.88 -2.53
N LEU A 35 -7.05 13.72 -2.22
CA LEU A 35 -6.08 14.79 -2.07
C LEU A 35 -5.28 15.13 -3.34
N ARG A 36 -5.58 14.50 -4.48
CA ARG A 36 -4.78 14.57 -5.72
C ARG A 36 -4.39 15.98 -6.16
N ASN A 37 -5.27 16.96 -5.95
CA ASN A 37 -5.03 18.36 -6.29
C ASN A 37 -4.44 19.18 -5.12
N LYS A 38 -4.16 18.54 -3.98
CA LYS A 38 -3.69 19.17 -2.74
C LYS A 38 -2.33 18.62 -2.28
N LEU A 39 -1.83 17.56 -2.89
CA LEU A 39 -0.60 16.90 -2.45
C LEU A 39 0.58 17.88 -2.41
N GLY A 40 0.77 18.72 -3.43
CA GLY A 40 1.86 19.71 -3.44
C GLY A 40 1.81 20.66 -2.24
N GLN A 41 0.66 21.21 -1.90
CA GLN A 41 0.54 22.10 -0.74
C GLN A 41 0.72 21.38 0.60
N ILE A 42 0.31 20.09 0.69
CA ILE A 42 0.51 19.27 1.88
C ILE A 42 1.99 18.99 2.08
N ILE A 43 2.69 18.62 1.01
CA ILE A 43 4.14 18.39 1.00
C ILE A 43 4.88 19.65 1.45
N ASP A 44 4.60 20.79 0.82
CA ASP A 44 5.23 22.09 1.17
C ASP A 44 4.98 22.47 2.63
N ALA A 45 3.79 22.18 3.16
CA ALA A 45 3.44 22.53 4.53
C ALA A 45 4.24 21.77 5.58
N VAL A 46 4.57 20.48 5.32
CA VAL A 46 5.28 19.60 6.27
C VAL A 46 6.79 19.58 6.05
N ASP A 47 7.26 20.17 4.96
CA ASP A 47 8.69 20.25 4.65
C ASP A 47 9.42 21.27 5.52
N ALA A 48 10.76 21.20 5.51
CA ALA A 48 11.60 22.10 6.27
C ALA A 48 11.40 23.58 5.85
N GLY A 49 10.92 24.40 6.79
CA GLY A 49 10.57 25.79 6.54
C GLY A 49 9.15 26.03 5.99
N GLY A 50 8.36 24.98 5.85
CA GLY A 50 6.95 25.07 5.52
C GLY A 50 6.08 25.66 6.62
N SER A 51 4.77 25.79 6.36
CA SER A 51 3.83 26.41 7.30
C SER A 51 3.61 25.61 8.60
N GLY A 52 3.86 24.29 8.56
CA GLY A 52 3.54 23.36 9.65
C GLY A 52 2.05 22.98 9.73
N ASP A 53 1.20 23.52 8.86
CA ASP A 53 -0.23 23.22 8.81
C ASP A 53 -0.64 22.58 7.48
N PRO A 54 -0.59 21.23 7.38
CA PRO A 54 -0.96 20.50 6.17
C PRO A 54 -2.47 20.52 5.87
N TYR A 55 -3.30 21.02 6.80
CA TYR A 55 -4.76 21.11 6.63
C TYR A 55 -5.20 22.47 6.06
N ALA A 56 -4.32 23.44 5.99
CA ALA A 56 -4.65 24.79 5.48
C ALA A 56 -5.21 24.71 4.06
N GLY A 57 -6.41 25.28 3.83
CA GLY A 57 -7.04 25.33 2.51
C GLY A 57 -7.62 24.01 2.01
N LEU A 58 -7.74 22.99 2.86
CA LEU A 58 -8.48 21.77 2.57
C LEU A 58 -9.97 21.97 2.85
N ASN A 59 -10.83 21.39 2.02
CA ASN A 59 -12.23 21.25 2.33
C ASN A 59 -12.46 20.12 3.37
N GLU A 60 -13.72 19.92 3.77
CA GLU A 60 -14.06 18.95 4.82
C GLU A 60 -13.72 17.52 4.44
N GLU A 61 -14.00 17.09 3.20
CA GLU A 61 -13.68 15.75 2.67
C GLU A 61 -12.16 15.53 2.56
N GLU A 62 -11.44 16.52 2.05
CA GLU A 62 -9.98 16.51 1.94
C GLU A 62 -9.32 16.43 3.33
N ALA A 63 -9.77 17.24 4.28
CA ALA A 63 -9.25 17.25 5.64
C ALA A 63 -9.55 15.93 6.37
N ALA A 64 -10.72 15.34 6.14
CA ALA A 64 -11.08 14.03 6.69
C ALA A 64 -10.18 12.92 6.13
N ALA A 65 -9.93 12.90 4.82
CA ALA A 65 -9.08 11.91 4.18
C ALA A 65 -7.61 12.00 4.66
N LEU A 66 -7.06 13.22 4.78
CA LEU A 66 -5.72 13.41 5.31
C LEU A 66 -5.61 12.94 6.76
N ARG A 67 -6.63 13.27 7.58
CA ARG A 67 -6.67 12.84 8.98
C ARG A 67 -6.79 11.32 9.09
N GLU A 68 -7.63 10.70 8.28
CA GLU A 68 -7.81 9.26 8.26
C GLU A 68 -6.50 8.52 7.94
N ALA A 69 -5.80 8.95 6.89
CA ALA A 69 -4.51 8.36 6.52
C ALA A 69 -3.47 8.55 7.64
N THR A 70 -3.39 9.75 8.24
CA THR A 70 -2.46 10.05 9.32
C THR A 70 -2.74 9.21 10.56
N LEU A 71 -4.01 9.13 11.00
CA LEU A 71 -4.40 8.32 12.16
C LEU A 71 -4.30 6.82 11.88
N PHE A 72 -4.37 6.40 10.62
CA PHE A 72 -4.08 5.02 10.24
C PHE A 72 -2.59 4.70 10.25
N GLY A 73 -1.76 5.74 10.27
CA GLY A 73 -0.31 5.68 10.44
C GLY A 73 0.50 5.98 9.19
N TYR A 74 -0.13 6.45 8.11
CA TYR A 74 0.62 6.97 6.98
C TYR A 74 1.36 8.23 7.41
N PRO A 75 2.71 8.26 7.29
CA PRO A 75 3.47 9.39 7.80
C PRO A 75 3.23 10.64 6.96
N LEU A 76 2.88 11.75 7.61
CA LEU A 76 2.62 13.03 6.92
C LEU A 76 3.79 13.48 6.04
N LYS A 77 5.02 13.27 6.50
CA LYS A 77 6.21 13.63 5.74
C LYS A 77 6.51 12.70 4.56
N SER A 78 5.78 11.60 4.39
CA SER A 78 5.99 10.66 3.27
C SER A 78 5.23 11.05 2.00
N TRP A 79 4.38 12.07 2.05
CA TRP A 79 3.63 12.51 0.88
C TRP A 79 4.51 12.98 -0.28
N PHE A 80 5.76 13.43 -0.04
CA PHE A 80 6.70 13.77 -1.12
C PHE A 80 6.96 12.61 -2.08
N ALA A 81 6.93 11.38 -1.57
CA ALA A 81 7.16 10.17 -2.35
C ALA A 81 5.89 9.62 -3.03
N SER A 82 4.70 10.23 -2.82
CA SER A 82 3.42 9.69 -3.29
C SER A 82 3.35 9.52 -4.81
N ALA A 83 3.96 10.45 -5.58
CA ALA A 83 3.98 10.38 -7.03
C ALA A 83 4.76 9.16 -7.56
N ASP A 84 5.84 8.78 -6.87
CA ASP A 84 6.72 7.68 -7.27
C ASP A 84 6.20 6.32 -6.80
N LEU A 85 5.42 6.30 -5.71
CA LEU A 85 4.93 5.08 -5.07
C LEU A 85 3.73 4.44 -5.77
N ASN A 86 3.06 5.18 -6.63
CA ASN A 86 1.99 4.71 -7.54
C ASN A 86 1.04 3.68 -6.92
N ASP A 87 0.42 3.99 -5.75
CA ASP A 87 -0.45 3.11 -4.95
C ASP A 87 0.21 1.83 -4.43
N GLY A 88 1.52 1.70 -4.58
CA GLY A 88 2.28 0.55 -4.10
C GLY A 88 1.77 -0.78 -4.66
N ALA A 89 1.55 -1.76 -3.80
CA ALA A 89 1.09 -3.08 -4.17
C ALA A 89 -0.43 -3.19 -4.43
N LEU A 90 -1.21 -2.13 -4.20
CA LEU A 90 -2.68 -2.21 -4.25
C LEU A 90 -3.24 -2.70 -5.60
N PRO A 91 -2.76 -2.23 -6.77
CA PRO A 91 -3.24 -2.72 -8.06
C PRO A 91 -3.03 -4.23 -8.25
N VAL A 92 -1.98 -4.77 -7.63
CA VAL A 92 -1.67 -6.22 -7.65
C VAL A 92 -2.55 -6.98 -6.66
N LEU A 93 -2.85 -6.39 -5.50
CA LEU A 93 -3.60 -7.04 -4.42
C LEU A 93 -5.12 -7.02 -4.65
N ALA A 94 -5.65 -5.97 -5.27
CA ALA A 94 -7.08 -5.75 -5.43
C ALA A 94 -7.84 -6.94 -6.05
N PRO A 95 -7.38 -7.57 -7.15
CA PRO A 95 -8.04 -8.74 -7.71
C PRO A 95 -8.04 -9.95 -6.75
N GLY A 96 -6.97 -10.11 -5.95
CA GLY A 96 -6.89 -11.15 -4.93
C GLY A 96 -7.88 -10.94 -3.79
N VAL A 97 -8.07 -9.69 -3.34
CA VAL A 97 -9.10 -9.33 -2.36
C VAL A 97 -10.49 -9.64 -2.91
N LYS A 98 -10.74 -9.26 -4.17
CA LYS A 98 -12.03 -9.55 -4.81
C LYS A 98 -12.31 -11.05 -4.91
N GLN A 99 -11.29 -11.86 -5.14
CA GLN A 99 -11.45 -13.31 -5.16
C GLN A 99 -11.79 -13.88 -3.77
N MET A 100 -11.22 -13.32 -2.71
CA MET A 100 -11.43 -13.80 -1.33
C MET A 100 -12.72 -13.26 -0.69
N ASP A 101 -13.12 -12.04 -1.05
CA ASP A 101 -14.27 -11.34 -0.50
C ASP A 101 -15.10 -10.67 -1.60
N PRO A 102 -15.67 -11.45 -2.54
CA PRO A 102 -16.42 -10.90 -3.68
C PRO A 102 -17.65 -10.12 -3.25
N ALA A 103 -18.29 -10.50 -2.12
CA ALA A 103 -19.48 -9.84 -1.61
C ALA A 103 -19.23 -8.37 -1.26
N TYR A 104 -18.04 -8.02 -0.78
CA TYR A 104 -17.68 -6.63 -0.49
C TYR A 104 -17.86 -5.71 -1.70
N PHE A 105 -17.43 -6.13 -2.87
CA PHE A 105 -17.46 -5.29 -4.08
C PHE A 105 -18.88 -5.09 -4.62
N GLU A 106 -19.79 -6.00 -4.32
CA GLU A 106 -21.22 -5.86 -4.60
C GLU A 106 -21.91 -5.00 -3.54
N ASP A 107 -21.68 -5.29 -2.26
CA ASP A 107 -22.25 -4.56 -1.12
C ASP A 107 -21.84 -3.10 -1.14
N TYR A 108 -20.60 -2.79 -1.53
CA TYR A 108 -20.06 -1.44 -1.55
C TYR A 108 -20.92 -0.45 -2.35
N TRP A 109 -21.50 -0.90 -3.46
CA TRP A 109 -22.32 -0.05 -4.33
C TRP A 109 -23.81 -0.12 -4.01
N ASN A 110 -24.28 -1.09 -3.23
CA ASN A 110 -25.70 -1.38 -3.10
C ASN A 110 -26.22 -1.34 -1.66
N VAL A 111 -25.33 -1.48 -0.65
CA VAL A 111 -25.74 -1.60 0.75
C VAL A 111 -25.52 -0.27 1.48
N PRO A 112 -26.54 0.30 2.15
CA PRO A 112 -26.36 1.51 2.96
C PRO A 112 -25.27 1.37 4.02
N GLY A 113 -24.49 2.45 4.20
CA GLY A 113 -23.35 2.48 5.11
C GLY A 113 -22.00 2.25 4.44
N TYR A 114 -21.99 1.84 3.17
CA TYR A 114 -20.81 1.89 2.33
C TYR A 114 -20.77 3.19 1.54
N MET A 115 -19.57 3.72 1.31
CA MET A 115 -19.38 5.01 0.63
C MET A 115 -19.93 4.99 -0.81
N GLY A 116 -19.77 3.88 -1.53
CA GLY A 116 -20.24 3.75 -2.92
C GLY A 116 -21.76 3.71 -3.06
N ALA A 117 -22.49 3.33 -2.01
CA ALA A 117 -23.96 3.33 -2.00
C ALA A 117 -24.56 4.74 -1.78
N ASP A 118 -23.74 5.70 -1.38
CA ASP A 118 -24.15 7.11 -1.27
C ASP A 118 -23.93 7.81 -2.63
N PRO A 119 -25.00 8.24 -3.33
CA PRO A 119 -24.90 8.86 -4.65
C PRO A 119 -24.17 10.21 -4.62
N ASP A 120 -24.11 10.86 -3.46
CA ASP A 120 -23.44 12.15 -3.28
C ASP A 120 -21.96 12.02 -2.89
N SER A 121 -21.47 10.80 -2.69
CA SER A 121 -20.07 10.51 -2.33
C SER A 121 -19.10 10.78 -3.50
N SER A 122 -17.83 11.03 -3.17
CA SER A 122 -16.77 11.09 -4.18
C SER A 122 -16.59 9.75 -4.91
N ALA A 123 -16.84 8.63 -4.25
CA ALA A 123 -16.79 7.33 -4.86
C ALA A 123 -17.80 7.21 -6.01
N ALA A 124 -19.05 7.62 -5.79
CA ALA A 124 -20.10 7.59 -6.80
C ALA A 124 -19.83 8.57 -7.95
N ARG A 125 -19.33 9.78 -7.63
CA ARG A 125 -19.00 10.80 -8.65
C ARG A 125 -17.84 10.41 -9.57
N GLU A 126 -16.88 9.65 -9.07
CA GLU A 126 -15.66 9.28 -9.77
C GLU A 126 -15.67 7.86 -10.34
N ARG A 127 -16.79 7.16 -10.17
CA ARG A 127 -17.00 5.85 -10.77
C ARG A 127 -17.03 5.95 -12.29
N ILE A 128 -16.21 5.13 -12.95
CA ILE A 128 -16.21 4.94 -14.39
C ILE A 128 -16.77 3.55 -14.68
N SER A 129 -17.80 3.52 -15.53
CA SER A 129 -18.37 2.28 -16.04
C SER A 129 -18.94 2.62 -17.42
N MET A 130 -18.20 2.32 -18.49
CA MET A 130 -18.57 2.75 -19.84
C MET A 130 -18.16 1.75 -20.92
N ASP A 131 -19.02 1.64 -21.94
CA ASP A 131 -18.72 0.89 -23.15
C ASP A 131 -18.13 1.82 -24.21
N THR A 132 -17.16 1.32 -24.98
CA THR A 132 -16.52 2.00 -26.09
C THR A 132 -16.01 0.96 -27.11
N LYS A 133 -15.34 1.41 -28.17
CA LYS A 133 -14.77 0.53 -29.21
C LYS A 133 -13.29 0.83 -29.42
N VAL A 134 -12.56 -0.20 -29.78
CA VAL A 134 -11.17 -0.09 -30.23
C VAL A 134 -11.13 0.55 -31.59
N LYS A 135 -10.41 1.67 -31.74
CA LYS A 135 -10.21 2.38 -32.99
C LYS A 135 -8.90 2.02 -33.67
N LEU A 136 -7.84 1.88 -32.86
CA LEU A 136 -6.50 1.55 -33.32
C LEU A 136 -5.73 0.84 -32.20
N GLN A 137 -4.88 -0.10 -32.60
CA GLN A 137 -3.92 -0.70 -31.68
C GLN A 137 -2.48 -0.35 -32.07
N TYR A 138 -1.63 -0.09 -31.10
CA TYR A 138 -0.21 0.03 -31.28
C TYR A 138 0.49 -1.04 -30.46
N VAL A 139 1.15 -1.96 -31.14
CA VAL A 139 2.04 -2.94 -30.56
C VAL A 139 3.44 -2.55 -31.01
N PRO A 140 4.33 -2.10 -30.11
CA PRO A 140 5.71 -1.80 -30.44
C PRO A 140 6.33 -3.03 -31.08
N GLY A 141 6.73 -2.93 -32.34
CA GLY A 141 7.22 -3.94 -33.28
C GLY A 141 7.15 -5.39 -32.81
N LYS A 142 6.65 -6.31 -33.60
CA LYS A 142 6.49 -7.75 -33.29
C LYS A 142 7.76 -8.46 -32.73
N LYS A 143 8.85 -7.73 -32.53
CA LYS A 143 10.11 -8.18 -31.91
C LYS A 143 10.34 -7.66 -30.48
N ALA A 144 9.59 -6.70 -30.01
CA ALA A 144 9.54 -6.42 -28.59
C ALA A 144 8.73 -7.56 -27.96
N LYS A 145 9.39 -8.67 -27.65
CA LYS A 145 8.89 -9.59 -26.64
C LYS A 145 8.76 -8.74 -25.39
N LEU A 146 7.58 -8.25 -25.15
CA LEU A 146 7.18 -7.71 -23.88
C LEU A 146 7.53 -8.78 -22.86
N LEU A 147 8.43 -8.40 -21.93
CA LEU A 147 8.90 -9.22 -20.82
C LEU A 147 9.85 -10.34 -21.27
N SER A 148 11.05 -10.25 -20.79
CA SER A 148 12.16 -11.21 -20.88
C SER A 148 11.71 -12.61 -21.29
N GLY A 149 12.10 -13.04 -22.51
CA GLY A 149 11.71 -14.33 -23.10
C GLY A 149 12.26 -15.55 -22.36
N LYS A 150 12.02 -15.64 -21.08
CA LYS A 150 12.09 -16.82 -20.28
C LYS A 150 10.69 -17.09 -19.75
N GLU A 151 10.07 -18.16 -20.23
CA GLU A 151 9.03 -18.87 -19.52
C GLU A 151 9.65 -19.37 -18.20
N GLU A 152 9.75 -18.51 -17.21
CA GLU A 152 9.91 -18.96 -15.85
C GLU A 152 8.55 -19.53 -15.45
N ALA A 153 8.54 -20.81 -15.13
CA ALA A 153 7.38 -21.47 -14.58
C ALA A 153 6.84 -20.62 -13.43
N VAL A 154 5.60 -20.15 -13.56
CA VAL A 154 4.94 -19.35 -12.55
C VAL A 154 4.86 -20.19 -11.30
N ASP A 155 5.74 -19.96 -10.34
CA ASP A 155 5.58 -20.53 -9.00
C ASP A 155 4.39 -19.79 -8.36
N THR A 156 3.26 -20.48 -8.31
CA THR A 156 2.02 -19.93 -7.74
C THR A 156 2.19 -19.48 -6.28
N ARG A 157 3.27 -19.92 -5.60
CA ARG A 157 3.64 -19.47 -4.25
C ARG A 157 4.23 -18.06 -4.24
N ASN A 158 4.71 -17.56 -5.37
CA ASN A 158 5.33 -16.25 -5.54
C ASN A 158 4.49 -15.31 -6.42
N GLY A 159 3.23 -15.64 -6.68
CA GLY A 159 2.40 -14.93 -7.65
C GLY A 159 2.33 -13.41 -7.46
N VAL A 160 2.28 -12.93 -6.22
CA VAL A 160 2.31 -11.48 -5.91
C VAL A 160 3.66 -10.86 -6.26
N ASN A 161 4.76 -11.51 -5.89
CA ASN A 161 6.11 -11.02 -6.19
C ASN A 161 6.39 -11.01 -7.69
N ASP A 162 5.90 -12.00 -8.44
CA ASP A 162 6.07 -12.05 -9.88
C ASP A 162 5.23 -10.99 -10.60
N ALA A 163 3.99 -10.76 -10.14
CA ALA A 163 3.16 -9.69 -10.65
C ALA A 163 3.77 -8.32 -10.34
N TRP A 164 4.31 -8.12 -9.14
CA TRP A 164 5.03 -6.90 -8.75
C TRP A 164 6.26 -6.64 -9.62
N LYS A 165 7.10 -7.65 -9.83
CA LYS A 165 8.27 -7.54 -10.70
C LYS A 165 7.89 -7.18 -12.14
N LYS A 166 6.81 -7.77 -12.65
CA LYS A 166 6.29 -7.45 -13.99
C LYS A 166 5.78 -6.02 -14.07
N MET A 167 5.05 -5.55 -13.07
CA MET A 167 4.57 -4.17 -12.99
C MET A 167 5.73 -3.17 -12.99
N ILE A 168 6.75 -3.36 -12.16
CA ILE A 168 7.93 -2.50 -12.09
C ILE A 168 8.72 -2.52 -13.40
N SER A 169 8.86 -3.68 -14.05
CA SER A 169 9.63 -3.80 -15.29
C SER A 169 8.91 -3.20 -16.51
N SER A 170 7.59 -3.01 -16.45
CA SER A 170 6.80 -2.41 -17.53
C SER A 170 6.62 -0.90 -17.38
N ALA A 171 6.88 -0.34 -16.20
CA ALA A 171 6.75 1.09 -15.97
C ALA A 171 7.90 1.88 -16.63
N GLY A 172 7.56 2.83 -17.48
CA GLY A 172 8.50 3.86 -17.95
C GLY A 172 9.33 3.55 -19.18
N THR A 173 8.90 2.65 -20.07
CA THR A 173 9.56 2.44 -21.37
C THR A 173 8.75 3.08 -22.50
N ASP A 174 9.41 3.78 -23.43
CA ASP A 174 8.82 4.33 -24.68
C ASP A 174 8.18 3.27 -25.59
N THR A 175 8.06 2.04 -25.10
CA THR A 175 7.60 0.84 -25.80
C THR A 175 6.33 0.25 -25.22
N GLU A 176 5.62 0.98 -24.36
CA GLU A 176 4.36 0.50 -23.78
C GLU A 176 3.29 0.28 -24.85
N PRO A 177 2.62 -0.87 -24.85
CA PRO A 177 1.51 -1.11 -25.77
C PRO A 177 0.30 -0.24 -25.38
N TRP A 178 -0.37 0.32 -26.37
CA TRP A 178 -1.58 1.11 -26.16
C TRP A 178 -2.67 0.78 -27.18
N LEU A 179 -3.90 1.06 -26.79
CA LEU A 179 -5.06 1.03 -27.66
C LEU A 179 -5.64 2.44 -27.74
N GLU A 180 -5.97 2.91 -28.95
CA GLU A 180 -6.79 4.10 -29.15
C GLU A 180 -8.26 3.66 -29.18
N LEU A 181 -9.09 4.32 -28.38
CA LEU A 181 -10.51 4.06 -28.25
C LEU A 181 -11.31 5.14 -29.01
N GLU A 182 -12.54 4.83 -29.42
CA GLU A 182 -13.44 5.86 -29.93
C GLU A 182 -13.72 6.94 -28.90
N LYS A 183 -13.83 6.52 -27.62
CA LYS A 183 -13.98 7.40 -26.47
C LYS A 183 -13.27 6.78 -25.28
N ALA A 184 -12.38 7.53 -24.66
CA ALA A 184 -11.77 7.18 -23.38
C ALA A 184 -12.36 8.04 -22.23
N PRO A 185 -12.27 7.58 -20.98
CA PRO A 185 -12.67 8.39 -19.85
C PRO A 185 -11.74 9.60 -19.71
N VAL A 186 -12.33 10.75 -19.35
CA VAL A 186 -11.61 12.00 -19.11
C VAL A 186 -11.80 12.38 -17.65
N PRO A 187 -10.73 12.67 -16.92
CA PRO A 187 -10.83 13.18 -15.55
C PRO A 187 -11.63 14.47 -15.49
N ALA A 188 -12.60 14.55 -14.58
CA ALA A 188 -13.47 15.72 -14.45
C ALA A 188 -12.70 16.99 -14.06
N ASP A 189 -11.60 16.84 -13.34
CA ASP A 189 -10.74 17.93 -12.83
C ASP A 189 -9.37 18.01 -13.53
N GLY A 190 -9.17 17.25 -14.59
CA GLY A 190 -7.90 17.21 -15.33
C GLY A 190 -6.79 16.39 -14.65
N CYS A 191 -7.06 15.78 -13.49
CA CYS A 191 -6.14 14.89 -12.80
C CYS A 191 -6.51 13.44 -13.07
N ASP A 192 -5.56 12.62 -13.46
CA ASP A 192 -5.75 11.22 -13.87
C ASP A 192 -5.56 10.21 -12.74
N LEU A 193 -5.29 10.64 -11.51
CA LEU A 193 -5.02 9.72 -10.38
C LEU A 193 -6.16 8.73 -10.14
N TYR A 194 -7.42 9.13 -10.33
CA TYR A 194 -8.54 8.21 -10.15
C TYR A 194 -8.76 7.26 -11.33
N LEU A 195 -8.06 7.43 -12.45
CA LEU A 195 -8.04 6.47 -13.56
C LEU A 195 -7.14 5.27 -13.27
N LYS A 196 -6.32 5.34 -12.24
CA LYS A 196 -5.55 4.20 -11.75
C LYS A 196 -6.49 3.05 -11.38
N GLY A 197 -6.07 1.82 -11.67
CA GLY A 197 -6.88 0.64 -11.41
C GLY A 197 -8.08 0.45 -12.34
N LEU A 198 -8.20 1.25 -13.40
CA LEU A 198 -9.17 1.05 -14.46
C LEU A 198 -8.90 -0.28 -15.18
N VAL A 199 -9.94 -1.07 -15.38
CA VAL A 199 -9.86 -2.37 -16.06
C VAL A 199 -10.63 -2.30 -17.37
N MET A 200 -10.03 -2.81 -18.45
CA MET A 200 -10.72 -3.06 -19.73
C MET A 200 -11.15 -4.52 -19.80
N SER A 201 -12.44 -4.74 -20.06
CA SER A 201 -13.01 -6.05 -20.39
C SER A 201 -13.43 -6.07 -21.84
N VAL A 202 -12.91 -7.02 -22.63
CA VAL A 202 -13.27 -7.16 -24.05
C VAL A 202 -14.63 -7.85 -24.16
N LYS A 203 -15.56 -7.25 -24.90
CA LYS A 203 -16.95 -7.72 -25.02
C LYS A 203 -17.25 -8.43 -26.35
N SER A 204 -16.45 -8.18 -27.39
CA SER A 204 -16.65 -8.77 -28.73
C SER A 204 -15.35 -9.26 -29.33
N GLY A 205 -15.42 -9.88 -30.51
CA GLY A 205 -14.28 -10.39 -31.26
C GLY A 205 -13.62 -11.63 -30.66
N ALA A 206 -12.40 -11.91 -31.11
CA ALA A 206 -11.66 -13.11 -30.71
C ALA A 206 -11.13 -13.00 -29.24
N ALA A 207 -10.97 -11.78 -28.73
CA ALA A 207 -10.54 -11.51 -27.34
C ALA A 207 -11.71 -11.42 -26.34
N ALA A 208 -12.96 -11.70 -26.75
CA ALA A 208 -14.13 -11.57 -25.88
C ALA A 208 -13.96 -12.34 -24.56
N GLY A 209 -14.28 -11.67 -23.43
CA GLY A 209 -14.14 -12.21 -22.09
C GLY A 209 -12.79 -11.97 -21.42
N LYS A 210 -11.78 -11.54 -22.18
CA LYS A 210 -10.46 -11.21 -21.62
C LYS A 210 -10.47 -9.85 -20.93
N LYS A 211 -9.60 -9.71 -19.88
CA LYS A 211 -9.48 -8.51 -19.06
C LYS A 211 -8.02 -8.12 -18.91
N VAL A 212 -7.75 -6.83 -19.05
CA VAL A 212 -6.42 -6.23 -18.82
C VAL A 212 -6.54 -4.98 -17.98
N GLN A 213 -5.49 -4.69 -17.21
CA GLN A 213 -5.41 -3.48 -16.41
C GLN A 213 -4.89 -2.32 -17.25
N ILE A 214 -5.42 -1.13 -17.00
CA ILE A 214 -4.98 0.12 -17.62
C ILE A 214 -4.09 0.85 -16.60
N GLY A 215 -2.88 1.20 -17.02
CA GLY A 215 -1.92 1.93 -16.22
C GLY A 215 -2.13 3.44 -16.28
N ARG A 216 -2.47 3.96 -17.46
CA ARG A 216 -2.74 5.38 -17.68
C ARG A 216 -3.59 5.61 -18.92
N VAL A 217 -4.18 6.80 -19.00
CA VAL A 217 -4.98 7.26 -20.12
C VAL A 217 -4.41 8.60 -20.60
N GLU A 218 -4.18 8.73 -21.90
CA GLU A 218 -3.77 9.99 -22.55
C GLU A 218 -4.69 10.23 -23.76
N ASP A 219 -5.47 11.29 -23.73
CA ASP A 219 -6.50 11.57 -24.71
C ASP A 219 -7.45 10.37 -24.87
N ASN A 220 -7.48 9.76 -26.07
CA ASN A 220 -8.25 8.55 -26.33
C ASN A 220 -7.40 7.27 -26.30
N ARG A 221 -6.17 7.33 -25.80
CA ARG A 221 -5.28 6.18 -25.69
C ARG A 221 -5.25 5.64 -24.27
N ILE A 222 -5.39 4.34 -24.17
CA ILE A 222 -5.19 3.60 -22.93
C ILE A 222 -3.88 2.81 -23.05
N TYR A 223 -3.03 2.93 -22.04
CA TYR A 223 -1.78 2.19 -21.92
C TYR A 223 -2.00 1.01 -20.97
N LEU A 224 -1.66 -0.18 -21.47
CA LEU A 224 -1.94 -1.43 -20.75
C LEU A 224 -0.80 -1.75 -19.80
N MET A 225 -1.14 -2.26 -18.62
CA MET A 225 -0.19 -2.74 -17.64
C MET A 225 -0.55 -4.16 -17.17
N GLU A 226 0.47 -4.91 -16.74
CA GLU A 226 0.24 -6.22 -16.15
C GLU A 226 -0.47 -6.08 -14.80
N GLY A 227 -1.50 -6.88 -14.58
CA GLY A 227 -2.25 -6.94 -13.33
C GLY A 227 -2.37 -8.37 -12.82
N PHE A 228 -2.37 -8.53 -11.49
CA PHE A 228 -2.59 -9.84 -10.88
C PHE A 228 -4.00 -10.35 -11.23
N GLY A 229 -4.09 -11.59 -11.69
CA GLY A 229 -5.37 -12.19 -12.09
C GLY A 229 -5.98 -11.65 -13.38
N MET A 230 -5.24 -10.81 -14.13
CA MET A 230 -5.61 -10.35 -15.47
C MET A 230 -5.06 -11.27 -16.54
N ASP A 231 -5.63 -11.16 -17.76
CA ASP A 231 -5.12 -11.86 -18.92
C ASP A 231 -3.77 -11.30 -19.37
N ASN A 232 -3.01 -12.11 -20.08
CA ASN A 232 -1.73 -11.69 -20.63
C ASN A 232 -1.95 -10.63 -21.71
N ILE A 233 -1.28 -9.49 -21.60
CA ILE A 233 -1.44 -8.35 -22.52
C ILE A 233 -1.11 -8.74 -23.95
N ALA A 234 -0.04 -9.50 -24.18
CA ALA A 234 0.37 -9.91 -25.52
C ALA A 234 -0.69 -10.79 -26.19
N GLU A 235 -1.31 -11.72 -25.44
CA GLU A 235 -2.42 -12.53 -25.96
C GLU A 235 -3.65 -11.68 -26.31
N VAL A 236 -3.98 -10.69 -25.47
CA VAL A 236 -5.12 -9.81 -25.73
C VAL A 236 -4.85 -8.98 -26.97
N LEU A 237 -3.66 -8.41 -27.11
CA LEU A 237 -3.26 -7.60 -28.27
C LEU A 237 -3.18 -8.40 -29.57
N ASP A 238 -2.87 -9.71 -29.51
CA ASP A 238 -2.88 -10.60 -30.68
C ASP A 238 -4.30 -10.93 -31.18
N LEU A 239 -5.29 -10.82 -30.30
CA LEU A 239 -6.67 -11.24 -30.56
C LEU A 239 -7.63 -10.07 -30.77
N ILE A 240 -7.34 -8.89 -30.21
CA ILE A 240 -8.20 -7.71 -30.28
C ILE A 240 -8.06 -7.01 -31.64
N GLU A 241 -9.16 -6.58 -32.21
CA GLU A 241 -9.19 -5.92 -33.49
C GLU A 241 -9.91 -4.57 -33.46
N THR A 242 -9.66 -3.73 -34.46
CA THR A 242 -10.40 -2.47 -34.64
C THR A 242 -11.90 -2.76 -34.78
N GLY A 243 -12.72 -2.05 -34.02
CA GLY A 243 -14.16 -2.23 -33.94
C GLY A 243 -14.65 -3.13 -32.82
N ASP A 244 -13.74 -3.85 -32.14
CA ASP A 244 -14.10 -4.63 -30.96
C ASP A 244 -14.68 -3.76 -29.86
N GLU A 245 -15.75 -4.23 -29.24
CA GLU A 245 -16.40 -3.58 -28.10
C GLU A 245 -15.66 -3.91 -26.82
N VAL A 246 -15.41 -2.88 -26.02
CA VAL A 246 -14.75 -3.00 -24.73
C VAL A 246 -15.53 -2.24 -23.66
N HIS A 247 -15.46 -2.73 -22.42
CA HIS A 247 -16.01 -2.08 -21.24
C HIS A 247 -14.87 -1.63 -20.34
N LEU A 248 -14.91 -0.35 -19.93
CA LEU A 248 -13.95 0.24 -19.00
C LEU A 248 -14.62 0.43 -17.65
N ASP A 249 -13.98 -0.05 -16.59
CA ASP A 249 -14.55 -0.03 -15.24
C ASP A 249 -13.48 0.17 -14.17
N ASN A 250 -13.67 1.13 -13.25
CA ASN A 250 -12.84 1.36 -12.07
C ASN A 250 -13.59 1.06 -10.76
N SER A 251 -14.79 0.52 -10.83
CA SER A 251 -15.66 0.33 -9.66
C SER A 251 -14.98 -0.49 -8.57
N ASP A 252 -14.28 -1.56 -8.93
CA ASP A 252 -13.58 -2.41 -7.97
C ASP A 252 -12.43 -1.66 -7.29
N TYR A 253 -11.69 -0.84 -8.05
CA TYR A 253 -10.56 -0.09 -7.51
C TYR A 253 -10.99 1.05 -6.59
N ILE A 254 -12.10 1.74 -6.91
CA ILE A 254 -12.68 2.71 -5.98
C ILE A 254 -13.20 2.01 -4.73
N ALA A 255 -13.91 0.89 -4.88
CA ALA A 255 -14.44 0.15 -3.75
C ALA A 255 -13.34 -0.26 -2.78
N ILE A 256 -12.24 -0.84 -3.25
CA ILE A 256 -11.19 -1.34 -2.38
C ILE A 256 -10.50 -0.23 -1.57
N GLN A 257 -10.51 1.01 -2.02
CA GLN A 257 -9.82 2.12 -1.35
C GLN A 257 -10.33 2.41 0.07
N THR A 258 -11.56 2.02 0.41
CA THR A 258 -12.08 2.15 1.79
C THR A 258 -12.26 0.80 2.48
N TYR A 259 -11.65 -0.28 1.96
CA TYR A 259 -11.78 -1.63 2.51
C TYR A 259 -11.35 -1.73 3.97
N HIS A 260 -10.32 -0.99 4.38
CA HIS A 260 -9.83 -0.93 5.76
C HIS A 260 -10.90 -0.51 6.79
N ARG A 261 -11.90 0.29 6.41
CA ARG A 261 -13.05 0.67 7.27
C ARG A 261 -13.95 -0.51 7.59
N HIS A 262 -13.95 -1.53 6.73
CA HIS A 262 -14.79 -2.72 6.79
C HIS A 262 -14.03 -3.98 7.25
N GLN A 263 -12.80 -3.78 7.72
CA GLN A 263 -11.86 -4.82 8.17
C GLN A 263 -11.34 -4.53 9.58
N VAL A 264 -12.20 -4.02 10.46
CA VAL A 264 -11.83 -3.61 11.82
C VAL A 264 -11.47 -4.83 12.68
N PRO A 265 -10.19 -5.00 13.09
CA PRO A 265 -9.73 -6.17 13.83
C PRO A 265 -10.01 -6.06 15.34
N SER A 266 -9.22 -6.72 16.19
CA SER A 266 -9.29 -6.55 17.64
C SER A 266 -8.76 -5.18 18.12
N LEU A 267 -9.00 -4.85 19.40
CA LEU A 267 -8.57 -3.60 20.03
C LEU A 267 -7.03 -3.45 20.15
N ASP A 268 -6.28 -4.51 19.84
CA ASP A 268 -4.81 -4.47 19.84
C ASP A 268 -4.24 -3.57 18.73
N TYR A 269 -5.05 -3.30 17.70
CA TYR A 269 -4.67 -2.54 16.50
C TYR A 269 -5.19 -1.11 16.59
N LYS A 270 -4.38 -0.21 17.13
CA LYS A 270 -4.72 1.18 17.41
C LYS A 270 -5.04 2.02 16.16
N ALA A 271 -4.49 1.68 15.02
CA ALA A 271 -4.78 2.35 13.75
C ALA A 271 -6.29 2.36 13.39
N TRP A 272 -7.04 1.36 13.88
CA TRP A 272 -8.49 1.26 13.67
C TRP A 272 -9.33 1.92 14.75
N ASP A 273 -8.75 2.52 15.79
CA ASP A 273 -9.54 3.17 16.85
C ASP A 273 -10.44 4.28 16.31
N GLN A 274 -10.01 5.00 15.24
CA GLN A 274 -10.80 5.99 14.55
C GLN A 274 -12.07 5.46 13.87
N PHE A 275 -12.18 4.15 13.65
CA PHE A 275 -13.34 3.49 13.05
C PHE A 275 -14.21 2.77 14.07
N ARG A 276 -14.10 3.14 15.35
CA ARG A 276 -14.86 2.57 16.45
C ARG A 276 -15.62 3.64 17.20
N ASP A 277 -16.76 3.26 17.78
CA ASP A 277 -17.46 4.09 18.74
C ASP A 277 -16.77 4.03 20.13
N ALA A 278 -17.30 4.80 21.08
CA ALA A 278 -16.80 4.82 22.47
C ALA A 278 -16.89 3.46 23.19
N GLN A 279 -17.70 2.53 22.70
CA GLN A 279 -17.87 1.17 23.21
C GLN A 279 -16.96 0.17 22.50
N GLY A 280 -16.19 0.61 21.47
CA GLY A 280 -15.29 -0.20 20.68
C GLY A 280 -15.97 -0.93 19.50
N ASN A 281 -17.24 -0.67 19.20
CA ASN A 281 -17.93 -1.25 18.07
C ASN A 281 -17.53 -0.55 16.77
N PRO A 282 -17.44 -1.27 15.65
CA PRO A 282 -17.18 -0.66 14.35
C PRO A 282 -18.25 0.34 13.93
N LEU A 283 -17.83 1.48 13.36
CA LEU A 283 -18.73 2.53 12.85
C LEU A 283 -19.33 2.19 11.47
N TYR A 284 -18.67 1.32 10.72
CA TYR A 284 -19.09 0.91 9.37
C TYR A 284 -19.53 -0.55 9.33
N PRO A 285 -20.33 -0.97 8.33
CA PRO A 285 -20.61 -2.39 8.10
C PRO A 285 -19.33 -3.21 8.00
N GLN A 286 -19.29 -4.39 8.60
CA GLN A 286 -18.08 -5.21 8.63
C GLN A 286 -18.20 -6.42 7.71
N GLN A 287 -17.14 -6.72 6.97
CA GLN A 287 -17.02 -7.95 6.20
C GLN A 287 -16.69 -9.13 7.13
N LYS A 288 -17.22 -10.29 6.79
CA LYS A 288 -16.99 -11.52 7.57
C LYS A 288 -15.58 -12.05 7.41
N THR A 289 -14.98 -11.81 6.24
CA THR A 289 -13.64 -12.25 5.91
C THR A 289 -12.63 -11.17 6.29
N LEU A 290 -11.73 -11.47 7.22
CA LEU A 290 -10.56 -10.64 7.48
C LEU A 290 -9.43 -11.10 6.56
N VAL A 291 -9.22 -10.36 5.47
CA VAL A 291 -8.33 -10.75 4.37
C VAL A 291 -6.85 -10.66 4.77
N GLY A 292 -6.49 -9.71 5.61
CA GLY A 292 -5.10 -9.51 6.04
C GLY A 292 -4.43 -10.77 6.58
N PRO A 293 -5.02 -11.49 7.57
CA PRO A 293 -4.47 -12.73 8.08
C PRO A 293 -4.34 -13.84 7.03
N VAL A 294 -5.21 -13.86 6.02
CA VAL A 294 -5.14 -14.84 4.93
C VAL A 294 -3.94 -14.56 4.03
N PHE A 295 -3.69 -13.30 3.67
CA PHE A 295 -2.48 -12.91 2.93
C PHE A 295 -1.21 -13.23 3.72
N CYS A 296 -1.17 -12.90 5.01
CA CYS A 296 -0.05 -13.22 5.87
C CYS A 296 0.11 -14.74 6.08
N GLY A 297 -0.99 -15.48 6.15
CA GLY A 297 -1.00 -16.93 6.38
C GLY A 297 -0.28 -17.75 5.30
N ASN A 298 -0.13 -17.20 4.10
CA ASN A 298 0.51 -17.84 2.96
C ASN A 298 1.95 -17.32 2.70
N GLY A 299 2.45 -16.39 3.52
CA GLY A 299 3.78 -15.81 3.41
C GLY A 299 4.76 -16.31 4.48
N PRO A 300 6.07 -16.18 4.26
CA PRO A 300 7.06 -16.46 5.29
C PRO A 300 6.92 -15.48 6.47
N GLY A 301 6.90 -16.00 7.70
CA GLY A 301 6.84 -15.18 8.91
C GLY A 301 5.45 -14.81 9.41
N CYS A 302 4.43 -15.47 8.97
CA CYS A 302 3.02 -15.12 9.20
C CYS A 302 2.45 -15.45 10.57
N LYS A 303 3.20 -16.08 11.46
CA LYS A 303 2.73 -16.37 12.82
C LYS A 303 3.40 -15.42 13.83
N GLN A 304 3.12 -14.14 13.69
CA GLN A 304 3.57 -13.12 14.63
C GLN A 304 2.81 -13.23 15.96
N ASN A 305 3.13 -14.25 16.74
CA ASN A 305 2.52 -14.52 18.03
C ASN A 305 3.32 -13.95 19.23
N GLY A 306 4.48 -13.34 18.96
CA GLY A 306 5.35 -12.73 19.96
C GLY A 306 6.23 -13.72 20.74
N LEU A 307 6.11 -15.04 20.51
CA LEU A 307 6.91 -16.06 21.18
C LEU A 307 8.34 -16.10 20.59
N ILE A 308 9.19 -15.23 21.04
CA ILE A 308 10.58 -15.15 20.61
C ILE A 308 11.50 -15.99 21.50
N ASN A 309 12.51 -16.62 20.90
CA ASN A 309 13.56 -17.33 21.59
C ASN A 309 14.88 -16.57 21.39
N GLY A 310 15.22 -15.65 22.29
CA GLY A 310 16.43 -14.84 22.17
C GLY A 310 16.14 -13.34 22.22
N LYS A 311 16.99 -12.53 21.60
CA LYS A 311 16.94 -11.07 21.64
C LYS A 311 16.51 -10.48 20.30
N ILE A 312 15.72 -9.39 20.33
CA ILE A 312 15.33 -8.68 19.11
C ILE A 312 15.66 -7.19 19.23
N ILE A 313 16.21 -6.64 18.15
CA ILE A 313 16.31 -5.18 17.95
C ILE A 313 15.55 -4.82 16.67
N ILE A 314 14.39 -4.21 16.82
CA ILE A 314 13.56 -3.76 15.71
C ILE A 314 14.08 -2.40 15.24
N VAL A 315 14.38 -2.27 13.96
CA VAL A 315 14.71 -0.99 13.31
C VAL A 315 13.50 -0.60 12.45
N ALA A 316 12.82 0.48 12.81
CA ALA A 316 11.60 0.92 12.14
C ALA A 316 11.80 2.28 11.47
N ALA A 317 11.35 2.40 10.24
CA ALA A 317 11.40 3.64 9.46
C ALA A 317 10.21 4.55 9.83
N LEU A 318 10.46 5.82 10.14
CA LEU A 318 9.38 6.78 10.46
C LEU A 318 8.64 7.29 9.23
N LEU A 319 9.25 7.20 8.05
CA LEU A 319 8.61 7.56 6.78
C LEU A 319 8.14 6.32 6.01
N ASP A 320 8.01 5.16 6.66
CA ASP A 320 7.58 3.92 6.01
C ASP A 320 6.15 4.08 5.47
N GLU A 321 6.05 4.18 4.18
CA GLU A 321 4.82 4.41 3.41
C GLU A 321 4.10 3.12 3.01
N GLN A 322 4.66 1.96 3.39
CA GLN A 322 4.08 0.64 3.10
C GLN A 322 3.83 -0.19 4.36
N ALA A 323 4.86 -0.41 5.18
CA ALA A 323 4.73 -1.05 6.49
C ALA A 323 4.68 0.02 7.58
N TYR A 324 3.59 0.74 7.69
CA TYR A 324 3.42 1.91 8.55
C TYR A 324 4.04 1.75 9.95
N PRO A 325 4.67 2.79 10.51
CA PRO A 325 5.53 2.71 11.71
C PRO A 325 4.89 2.06 12.94
N TRP A 326 3.55 2.18 13.12
CA TRP A 326 2.84 1.57 14.25
C TRP A 326 2.95 0.05 14.34
N GLN A 327 3.26 -0.61 13.22
CA GLN A 327 3.34 -2.07 13.16
C GLN A 327 4.51 -2.60 13.99
N ALA A 328 5.60 -1.84 14.07
CA ALA A 328 6.73 -2.15 14.93
C ALA A 328 6.36 -2.08 16.43
N ASP A 329 5.59 -1.06 16.83
CA ASP A 329 5.03 -0.96 18.19
C ASP A 329 4.07 -2.12 18.49
N TRP A 330 3.15 -2.41 17.54
CA TRP A 330 2.21 -3.51 17.69
C TRP A 330 2.96 -4.83 17.95
N TYR A 331 4.00 -5.12 17.18
CA TYR A 331 4.78 -6.34 17.35
C TYR A 331 5.53 -6.35 18.69
N ARG A 332 6.15 -5.24 19.09
CA ARG A 332 6.80 -5.12 20.40
C ARG A 332 5.83 -5.35 21.55
N ARG A 333 4.62 -4.78 21.49
CA ARG A 333 3.55 -5.03 22.47
C ARG A 333 3.11 -6.49 22.45
N LYS A 334 3.05 -7.12 21.28
CA LYS A 334 2.74 -8.54 21.15
C LYS A 334 3.79 -9.40 21.84
N VAL A 335 5.06 -9.11 21.64
CA VAL A 335 6.17 -9.79 22.37
C VAL A 335 6.01 -9.58 23.89
N ALA A 336 5.79 -8.36 24.34
CA ALA A 336 5.60 -8.05 25.77
C ALA A 336 4.41 -8.81 26.39
N SER A 337 3.35 -9.08 25.62
CA SER A 337 2.14 -9.74 26.12
C SER A 337 2.31 -11.24 26.42
N VAL A 338 3.36 -11.88 25.90
CA VAL A 338 3.59 -13.33 26.01
C VAL A 338 4.86 -13.69 26.77
N HIS A 339 5.66 -12.71 27.14
CA HIS A 339 6.88 -12.90 27.95
C HIS A 339 6.73 -12.22 29.32
N GLU A 340 7.38 -12.80 30.35
CA GLU A 340 7.48 -12.21 31.65
C GLU A 340 8.66 -11.22 31.75
N GLY A 341 8.58 -10.27 32.65
CA GLY A 341 9.63 -9.28 32.90
C GLY A 341 9.51 -8.02 32.01
N ASP A 342 10.58 -7.23 32.00
CA ASP A 342 10.61 -6.00 31.19
C ASP A 342 10.90 -6.34 29.72
N VAL A 343 10.06 -5.86 28.83
CA VAL A 343 10.24 -6.04 27.38
C VAL A 343 11.61 -5.52 26.91
N GLU A 344 12.16 -4.53 27.59
CA GLU A 344 13.50 -4.00 27.34
C GLU A 344 14.62 -5.03 27.56
N ASP A 345 14.37 -6.09 28.29
CA ASP A 345 15.37 -7.14 28.53
C ASP A 345 15.55 -8.09 27.32
N TYR A 346 14.61 -8.08 26.35
CA TYR A 346 14.65 -9.00 25.20
C TYR A 346 14.21 -8.41 23.87
N CYS A 347 13.55 -7.22 23.88
CA CYS A 347 13.10 -6.57 22.67
C CYS A 347 13.33 -5.06 22.72
N ARG A 348 14.15 -4.54 21.80
CA ARG A 348 14.37 -3.10 21.59
C ARG A 348 13.64 -2.66 20.33
N LEU A 349 13.21 -1.39 20.32
CA LEU A 349 12.62 -0.75 19.14
C LEU A 349 13.28 0.61 18.91
N TYR A 350 13.89 0.76 17.73
CA TYR A 350 14.50 2.02 17.32
C TYR A 350 13.75 2.57 16.09
N TYR A 351 13.19 3.75 16.25
CA TYR A 351 12.64 4.52 15.15
C TYR A 351 13.72 5.38 14.52
N CYS A 352 13.85 5.27 13.19
CA CYS A 352 14.79 6.02 12.38
C CYS A 352 14.03 7.11 11.61
N ASP A 353 14.42 8.38 11.81
CA ASP A 353 13.83 9.51 11.09
C ASP A 353 14.36 9.61 9.65
N ASN A 354 13.58 10.20 8.75
CA ASN A 354 13.88 10.39 7.33
C ASN A 354 14.24 9.09 6.57
N VAL A 355 13.61 7.98 6.95
CA VAL A 355 13.84 6.65 6.35
C VAL A 355 12.52 6.11 5.80
N LEU A 356 12.52 5.71 4.52
CA LEU A 356 11.42 5.10 3.80
C LEU A 356 11.39 3.57 3.98
N HIS A 357 10.39 2.91 3.38
CA HIS A 357 10.24 1.45 3.36
C HIS A 357 11.45 0.77 2.74
N ASP A 358 11.77 1.17 1.51
CA ASP A 358 12.96 0.71 0.82
C ASP A 358 14.17 1.59 1.14
N ASP A 359 15.37 1.02 1.04
CA ASP A 359 16.59 1.82 1.21
C ASP A 359 16.68 2.85 0.08
N VAL A 360 17.26 4.02 0.40
CA VAL A 360 17.39 5.12 -0.56
C VAL A 360 18.19 4.65 -1.77
N THR A 361 17.56 4.71 -2.94
CA THR A 361 18.20 4.50 -4.24
C THR A 361 18.41 5.83 -4.93
N ALA A 362 19.19 5.86 -5.99
CA ALA A 362 19.48 7.09 -6.76
C ALA A 362 18.24 7.78 -7.37
N SER A 363 17.07 7.15 -7.31
CA SER A 363 15.80 7.70 -7.79
C SER A 363 14.96 8.40 -6.70
N VAL A 364 15.36 8.30 -5.43
CA VAL A 364 14.64 8.93 -4.31
C VAL A 364 15.28 10.28 -4.01
N ASP A 365 14.46 11.27 -3.65
CA ASP A 365 14.88 12.59 -3.25
C ASP A 365 15.73 12.55 -1.98
N GLU A 366 17.07 12.72 -2.15
CA GLU A 366 18.05 12.68 -1.06
C GLU A 366 17.90 13.83 -0.06
N LEU A 367 17.07 14.84 -0.36
CA LEU A 367 16.79 15.93 0.56
C LEU A 367 15.81 15.51 1.66
N HIS A 368 14.92 14.54 1.36
CA HIS A 368 13.86 14.11 2.26
C HIS A 368 14.12 12.75 2.91
N ALA A 369 14.94 11.91 2.29
CA ALA A 369 15.16 10.54 2.77
C ALA A 369 16.65 10.20 2.88
N THR A 370 16.97 9.29 3.80
CA THR A 370 18.33 8.76 4.02
C THR A 370 18.29 7.25 4.17
N THR A 371 19.47 6.62 4.09
CA THR A 371 19.63 5.18 4.25
C THR A 371 19.49 4.73 5.70
N TYR A 372 18.81 3.62 5.94
CA TYR A 372 18.76 2.95 7.25
C TYR A 372 19.88 1.92 7.46
N ILE A 373 20.68 1.63 6.46
CA ILE A 373 21.69 0.57 6.47
C ILE A 373 22.70 0.75 7.61
N ALA A 374 23.09 2.00 7.91
CA ALA A 374 24.01 2.28 9.03
C ALA A 374 23.38 1.92 10.38
N ALA A 375 22.11 2.28 10.60
CA ALA A 375 21.38 1.94 11.83
C ALA A 375 21.17 0.42 11.96
N LEU A 376 20.84 -0.26 10.86
CA LEU A 376 20.69 -1.71 10.84
C LEU A 376 22.00 -2.44 11.13
N LYS A 377 23.12 -2.02 10.53
CA LYS A 377 24.45 -2.59 10.80
C LYS A 377 24.87 -2.37 12.27
N GLN A 378 24.63 -1.19 12.83
CA GLN A 378 24.91 -0.93 14.22
C GLN A 378 24.05 -1.81 15.14
N SER A 379 22.78 -1.97 14.83
CA SER A 379 21.86 -2.85 15.57
C SER A 379 22.31 -4.30 15.56
N LEU A 380 22.85 -4.79 14.45
CA LEU A 380 23.42 -6.16 14.39
C LEU A 380 24.66 -6.31 15.28
N ILE A 381 25.53 -5.28 15.33
CA ILE A 381 26.71 -5.29 16.23
C ILE A 381 26.27 -5.29 17.70
N ASP A 382 25.31 -4.46 18.03
CA ASP A 382 24.79 -4.34 19.40
C ASP A 382 24.02 -5.59 19.82
N LEU A 383 23.26 -6.20 18.89
CA LEU A 383 22.60 -7.49 19.10
C LEU A 383 23.61 -8.61 19.40
N ALA A 384 24.70 -8.70 18.64
CA ALA A 384 25.75 -9.69 18.88
C ALA A 384 26.37 -9.50 20.28
N ARG A 385 26.66 -8.27 20.68
CA ARG A 385 27.16 -7.97 22.04
C ARG A 385 26.15 -8.33 23.13
N TRP A 386 24.88 -8.06 22.86
CA TRP A 386 23.81 -8.36 23.81
C TRP A 386 23.65 -9.87 24.03
N VAL A 387 23.61 -10.62 22.93
CA VAL A 387 23.47 -12.11 22.96
C VAL A 387 24.71 -12.78 23.52
N GLU A 388 25.91 -12.42 23.04
CA GLU A 388 27.15 -13.15 23.34
C GLU A 388 27.78 -12.72 24.70
N LYS A 389 27.59 -11.44 25.09
CA LYS A 389 28.29 -10.85 26.23
C LYS A 389 27.35 -10.32 27.32
N GLY A 390 26.04 -10.36 27.09
CA GLY A 390 25.06 -9.78 28.02
C GLY A 390 25.10 -8.26 28.07
N ILE A 391 25.77 -7.57 27.14
CA ILE A 391 25.85 -6.11 27.13
C ILE A 391 24.60 -5.56 26.43
N ALA A 392 23.66 -5.06 27.22
CA ALA A 392 22.41 -4.50 26.71
C ALA A 392 22.68 -3.27 25.81
N PRO A 393 21.98 -3.16 24.66
CA PRO A 393 22.04 -1.97 23.82
C PRO A 393 21.31 -0.78 24.47
N LEU A 394 21.33 0.36 23.81
CA LEU A 394 20.57 1.54 24.25
C LEU A 394 19.09 1.18 24.47
N PRO A 395 18.37 1.89 25.37
CA PRO A 395 16.92 1.75 25.50
C PRO A 395 16.20 2.02 24.19
N SER A 396 14.99 1.46 24.04
CA SER A 396 14.10 1.76 22.92
C SER A 396 13.86 3.26 22.75
N SER A 397 13.54 3.69 21.55
CA SER A 397 13.10 5.06 21.26
C SER A 397 11.94 5.44 22.17
N ASN A 398 11.94 6.70 22.64
CA ASN A 398 10.79 7.26 23.34
C ASN A 398 9.79 7.78 22.30
N TYR A 399 8.53 7.33 22.37
CA TYR A 399 7.48 7.70 21.44
C TYR A 399 6.11 7.58 22.09
N THR A 400 5.12 8.18 21.45
CA THR A 400 3.69 7.99 21.76
C THR A 400 2.92 7.63 20.49
N LEU A 401 1.71 7.13 20.66
CA LEU A 401 0.80 6.83 19.55
C LEU A 401 -0.47 7.66 19.67
N ASP A 402 -0.90 8.21 18.52
CA ASP A 402 -2.27 8.69 18.32
C ASP A 402 -2.91 7.87 17.20
N GLY A 403 -3.79 6.93 17.57
CA GLY A 403 -4.21 5.88 16.65
C GLY A 403 -3.01 5.07 16.15
N GLY A 404 -2.77 5.08 14.84
CA GLY A 404 -1.59 4.51 14.19
C GLY A 404 -0.45 5.51 13.98
N HIS A 405 -0.64 6.80 14.30
CA HIS A 405 0.39 7.81 14.12
C HIS A 405 1.45 7.71 15.22
N VAL A 406 2.69 7.44 14.85
CA VAL A 406 3.85 7.42 15.77
C VAL A 406 4.40 8.83 15.91
N ILE A 407 4.47 9.31 17.17
CA ILE A 407 4.94 10.66 17.50
C ILE A 407 6.23 10.55 18.31
N ILE A 408 7.32 11.10 17.80
CA ILE A 408 8.60 11.20 18.49
C ILE A 408 8.67 12.59 19.15
N PRO A 409 8.79 12.68 20.50
CA PRO A 409 8.97 13.95 21.17
C PRO A 409 10.28 14.64 20.75
N GLU A 410 10.28 15.96 20.57
CA GLU A 410 11.50 16.71 20.20
C GLU A 410 12.66 16.46 21.17
N SER A 411 12.36 16.27 22.46
CA SER A 411 13.34 15.93 23.50
C SER A 411 14.00 14.56 23.34
N ALA A 412 13.41 13.67 22.54
CA ALA A 412 13.92 12.32 22.31
C ALA A 412 14.86 12.23 21.10
N VAL A 413 15.00 13.31 20.33
CA VAL A 413 15.92 13.37 19.19
C VAL A 413 17.34 13.46 19.74
N LEU A 414 18.06 12.34 19.69
CA LEU A 414 19.50 12.31 20.03
C LEU A 414 20.25 13.14 18.97
N ARG A 415 20.48 14.41 19.27
CA ARG A 415 21.42 15.22 18.50
C ARG A 415 22.83 14.72 18.86
N ARG A 416 23.40 13.88 18.02
CA ARG A 416 24.84 13.67 18.07
C ARG A 416 25.49 14.97 17.59
N GLY A 417 26.10 15.68 18.55
CA GLY A 417 26.95 16.84 18.26
C GLY A 417 28.22 16.41 17.56
#